data_23ff95a12346a59bc45b301f275ae42e
#
_entry.id   23ff95a12346a59bc45b301f275ae42e
#
_cell.length_a   1.000
_cell.length_b   1.000
_cell.length_c   1.000
_cell.angle_alpha   90.00
_cell.angle_beta   90.00
_cell.angle_gamma   90.00
#
_symmetry.space_group_name_H-M   'P 1'
#
loop_
_entity.id
_entity.type
_entity.pdbx_description
1 polymer ?
#
loop_
_entity_poly.entity_id
_entity_poly.type
_entity_poly.pdbx_seq_one_letter_code
_entity_poly.pdbx_strand_id
1 'polypeptide(L)'
;MAFELPQLPYAYDALEPHIDKETMNIHHTKHHNTYVTNLNKALEGHEDLQGKSLEELISNLDALPESIRTAVRNNGGGHANHSLFWTILSPNGGGTPSGELLEAINKKFGSFDAFKEEFTKAATGRFGSGWAWLVVNNGELEVTSTPNQDSPIMEGKTPILGLDVSEHAYYLKYQNRRPDYIAAFWNVVNWDEVAKLYSQAK
;
A
#
# COMPACT_ATOMS: atom_id res chain seq x y z
N MET A 1 -20.14 -12.63 -3.15
CA MET A 1 -19.29 -12.34 -4.30
C MET A 1 -17.82 -12.52 -3.94
N ALA A 2 -17.04 -13.02 -4.88
CA ALA A 2 -15.60 -13.21 -4.66
C ALA A 2 -14.85 -11.91 -4.98
N PHE A 3 -13.73 -11.69 -4.29
CA PHE A 3 -12.80 -10.64 -4.66
C PHE A 3 -12.02 -11.03 -5.90
N GLU A 4 -11.57 -10.05 -6.65
CA GLU A 4 -10.84 -10.26 -7.90
C GLU A 4 -9.53 -9.49 -7.89
N LEU A 5 -8.52 -10.00 -8.60
CA LEU A 5 -7.27 -9.31 -8.80
C LEU A 5 -7.50 -8.12 -9.75
N PRO A 6 -7.27 -6.87 -9.31
CA PRO A 6 -7.41 -5.75 -10.21
C PRO A 6 -6.30 -5.76 -11.26
N GLN A 7 -6.59 -5.24 -12.44
CA GLN A 7 -5.58 -5.07 -13.48
C GLN A 7 -4.71 -3.85 -13.15
N LEU A 8 -3.43 -3.92 -13.55
CA LEU A 8 -2.58 -2.74 -13.47
C LEU A 8 -3.05 -1.69 -14.46
N PRO A 9 -3.03 -0.40 -14.09
CA PRO A 9 -3.41 0.67 -15.01
C PRO A 9 -2.33 1.04 -16.02
N TYR A 10 -1.26 0.26 -16.11
CA TYR A 10 -0.11 0.46 -17.01
C TYR A 10 0.56 -0.89 -17.29
N ALA A 11 1.46 -0.93 -18.28
CA ALA A 11 2.18 -2.15 -18.62
C ALA A 11 3.17 -2.54 -17.53
N TYR A 12 3.55 -3.80 -17.47
CA TYR A 12 4.48 -4.29 -16.45
C TYR A 12 5.85 -3.60 -16.51
N ASP A 13 6.29 -3.16 -17.69
CA ASP A 13 7.58 -2.47 -17.87
C ASP A 13 7.47 -0.95 -17.78
N ALA A 14 6.29 -0.41 -17.52
CA ALA A 14 6.05 1.02 -17.57
C ALA A 14 6.80 1.81 -16.50
N LEU A 15 7.16 1.17 -15.39
CA LEU A 15 7.85 1.83 -14.28
C LEU A 15 9.37 1.70 -14.36
N GLU A 16 9.89 1.03 -15.39
CA GLU A 16 11.34 0.97 -15.57
C GLU A 16 11.90 2.36 -15.89
N PRO A 17 13.13 2.67 -15.50
CA PRO A 17 14.12 1.79 -14.85
C PRO A 17 14.01 1.69 -13.32
N HIS A 18 12.98 2.26 -12.73
CA HIS A 18 12.86 2.37 -11.26
C HIS A 18 12.37 1.07 -10.62
N ILE A 19 11.37 0.44 -11.21
CA ILE A 19 10.88 -0.88 -10.80
C ILE A 19 10.86 -1.75 -12.05
N ASP A 20 11.53 -2.89 -12.00
CA ASP A 20 11.70 -3.72 -13.18
C ASP A 20 10.45 -4.52 -13.54
N LYS A 21 10.36 -4.86 -14.83
CA LYS A 21 9.23 -5.61 -15.39
C LYS A 21 8.98 -6.94 -14.67
N GLU A 22 10.05 -7.69 -14.41
CA GLU A 22 9.93 -9.01 -13.77
C GLU A 22 9.34 -8.88 -12.36
N THR A 23 9.83 -7.92 -11.58
CA THR A 23 9.28 -7.64 -10.25
C THR A 23 7.79 -7.30 -10.32
N MET A 24 7.41 -6.40 -11.23
CA MET A 24 6.01 -5.99 -11.38
C MET A 24 5.12 -7.17 -11.75
N ASN A 25 5.58 -8.00 -12.69
CA ASN A 25 4.82 -9.17 -13.11
C ASN A 25 4.61 -10.16 -11.96
N ILE A 26 5.67 -10.52 -11.26
CA ILE A 26 5.60 -11.47 -10.14
C ILE A 26 4.79 -10.88 -8.98
N HIS A 27 5.05 -9.63 -8.65
CA HIS A 27 4.39 -8.93 -7.55
C HIS A 27 2.87 -8.89 -7.75
N HIS A 28 2.43 -8.64 -8.98
CA HIS A 28 1.01 -8.59 -9.33
C HIS A 28 0.40 -9.99 -9.52
N THR A 29 0.97 -10.79 -10.43
CA THR A 29 0.33 -12.06 -10.83
C THR A 29 0.50 -13.19 -9.82
N LYS A 30 1.54 -13.12 -8.98
CA LYS A 30 1.82 -14.15 -7.98
C LYS A 30 1.47 -13.69 -6.57
N HIS A 31 2.12 -12.65 -6.06
CA HIS A 31 1.89 -12.22 -4.69
C HIS A 31 0.48 -11.68 -4.47
N HIS A 32 0.07 -10.67 -5.22
CA HIS A 32 -1.26 -10.08 -5.05
C HIS A 32 -2.35 -11.11 -5.35
N ASN A 33 -2.18 -11.88 -6.42
CA ASN A 33 -3.17 -12.91 -6.77
C ASN A 33 -3.31 -13.98 -5.68
N THR A 34 -2.23 -14.35 -5.02
CA THR A 34 -2.27 -15.30 -3.91
C THR A 34 -3.10 -14.75 -2.74
N TYR A 35 -2.92 -13.46 -2.42
CA TYR A 35 -3.73 -12.83 -1.36
C TYR A 35 -5.22 -12.86 -1.70
N VAL A 36 -5.57 -12.55 -2.95
CA VAL A 36 -6.98 -12.59 -3.40
C VAL A 36 -7.54 -14.02 -3.29
N THR A 37 -6.80 -14.99 -3.81
CA THR A 37 -7.22 -16.40 -3.80
C THR A 37 -7.41 -16.91 -2.37
N ASN A 38 -6.45 -16.63 -1.50
CA ASN A 38 -6.52 -17.07 -0.11
C ASN A 38 -7.61 -16.37 0.69
N LEU A 39 -7.85 -15.09 0.40
CA LEU A 39 -8.94 -14.36 1.03
C LEU A 39 -10.29 -14.97 0.66
N ASN A 40 -10.52 -15.22 -0.62
CA ASN A 40 -11.74 -15.87 -1.07
C ASN A 40 -11.93 -17.24 -0.44
N LYS A 41 -10.85 -18.00 -0.35
CA LYS A 41 -10.87 -19.31 0.29
C LYS A 41 -11.26 -19.22 1.77
N ALA A 42 -10.72 -18.25 2.49
CA ALA A 42 -11.04 -18.04 3.90
C ALA A 42 -12.51 -17.70 4.12
N LEU A 43 -13.14 -17.04 3.15
CA LEU A 43 -14.55 -16.63 3.24
C LEU A 43 -15.52 -17.69 2.76
N GLU A 44 -15.04 -18.81 2.23
CA GLU A 44 -15.91 -19.92 1.83
C GLU A 44 -16.73 -20.40 3.03
N GLY A 45 -18.05 -20.57 2.84
CA GLY A 45 -18.94 -20.98 3.91
C GLY A 45 -19.37 -19.86 4.87
N HIS A 46 -18.90 -18.64 4.66
CA HIS A 46 -19.25 -17.48 5.49
C HIS A 46 -20.06 -16.47 4.66
N GLU A 47 -21.27 -16.86 4.27
CA GLU A 47 -22.12 -16.06 3.38
C GLU A 47 -22.42 -14.67 3.93
N ASP A 48 -22.54 -14.52 5.23
CA ASP A 48 -22.77 -13.24 5.90
C ASP A 48 -21.60 -12.26 5.71
N LEU A 49 -20.39 -12.78 5.46
CA LEU A 49 -19.20 -11.98 5.27
C LEU A 49 -18.91 -11.70 3.78
N GLN A 50 -19.39 -12.56 2.90
CA GLN A 50 -19.10 -12.46 1.47
C GLN A 50 -19.71 -11.23 0.80
N GLY A 51 -20.73 -10.64 1.41
CA GLY A 51 -21.34 -9.39 0.93
C GLY A 51 -20.68 -8.13 1.44
N LYS A 52 -19.71 -8.24 2.33
CA LYS A 52 -19.02 -7.10 2.91
C LYS A 52 -17.88 -6.61 1.99
N SER A 53 -17.60 -5.31 2.02
CA SER A 53 -16.46 -4.77 1.32
C SER A 53 -15.15 -5.22 2.00
N LEU A 54 -14.05 -5.14 1.27
CA LEU A 54 -12.73 -5.46 1.81
C LEU A 54 -12.42 -4.59 3.03
N GLU A 55 -12.70 -3.30 2.93
CA GLU A 55 -12.47 -2.35 4.00
C GLU A 55 -13.30 -2.69 5.24
N GLU A 56 -14.57 -3.06 5.08
CA GLU A 56 -15.41 -3.49 6.19
C GLU A 56 -14.84 -4.72 6.90
N LEU A 57 -14.32 -5.68 6.12
CA LEU A 57 -13.76 -6.90 6.68
C LEU A 57 -12.51 -6.61 7.52
N ILE A 58 -11.55 -5.84 6.98
CA ILE A 58 -10.27 -5.64 7.67
C ILE A 58 -10.32 -4.54 8.73
N SER A 59 -11.29 -3.64 8.67
CA SER A 59 -11.44 -2.62 9.72
C SER A 59 -12.06 -3.16 11.00
N ASN A 60 -12.61 -4.37 10.98
CA ASN A 60 -13.32 -4.95 12.12
C ASN A 60 -12.97 -6.43 12.29
N LEU A 61 -11.67 -6.71 12.38
CA LEU A 61 -11.15 -8.09 12.46
C LEU A 61 -11.67 -8.82 13.70
N ASP A 62 -11.85 -8.13 14.82
CA ASP A 62 -12.31 -8.74 16.06
C ASP A 62 -13.74 -9.28 15.96
N ALA A 63 -14.54 -8.76 15.03
CA ALA A 63 -15.90 -9.25 14.79
C ALA A 63 -15.93 -10.53 13.94
N LEU A 64 -14.82 -10.94 13.37
CA LEU A 64 -14.73 -12.15 12.55
C LEU A 64 -14.60 -13.40 13.43
N PRO A 65 -15.10 -14.56 12.94
CA PRO A 65 -14.83 -15.83 13.62
C PRO A 65 -13.34 -16.05 13.79
N GLU A 66 -12.92 -16.51 14.96
CA GLU A 66 -11.53 -16.73 15.28
C GLU A 66 -10.82 -17.62 14.25
N SER A 67 -11.53 -18.62 13.73
CA SER A 67 -10.99 -19.59 12.79
C SER A 67 -10.48 -18.97 11.47
N ILE A 68 -11.02 -17.81 11.07
CA ILE A 68 -10.62 -17.15 9.81
C ILE A 68 -9.94 -15.80 10.03
N ARG A 69 -9.89 -15.30 11.27
CA ARG A 69 -9.40 -13.94 11.56
C ARG A 69 -8.00 -13.69 11.05
N THR A 70 -7.05 -14.59 11.32
CA THR A 70 -5.67 -14.46 10.88
C THR A 70 -5.57 -14.50 9.35
N ALA A 71 -6.30 -15.42 8.70
CA ALA A 71 -6.29 -15.53 7.25
C ALA A 71 -6.83 -14.25 6.59
N VAL A 72 -7.92 -13.69 7.13
CA VAL A 72 -8.49 -12.45 6.61
C VAL A 72 -7.55 -11.27 6.86
N ARG A 73 -6.93 -11.21 8.03
CA ARG A 73 -5.93 -10.18 8.33
C ARG A 73 -4.80 -10.19 7.31
N ASN A 74 -4.17 -11.34 7.10
CA ASN A 74 -3.02 -11.45 6.21
C ASN A 74 -3.40 -11.28 4.75
N ASN A 75 -4.44 -11.95 4.29
CA ASN A 75 -4.80 -11.95 2.87
C ASN A 75 -5.68 -10.77 2.49
N GLY A 76 -6.57 -10.35 3.38
CA GLY A 76 -7.35 -9.13 3.19
C GLY A 76 -6.47 -7.88 3.23
N GLY A 77 -5.57 -7.83 4.20
CA GLY A 77 -4.56 -6.76 4.26
C GLY A 77 -3.69 -6.74 3.02
N GLY A 78 -3.21 -7.91 2.59
CA GLY A 78 -2.41 -8.02 1.37
C GLY A 78 -3.16 -7.54 0.14
N HIS A 79 -4.40 -7.93 -0.01
CA HIS A 79 -5.22 -7.48 -1.14
C HIS A 79 -5.43 -5.96 -1.10
N ALA A 80 -5.79 -5.39 0.04
CA ALA A 80 -6.00 -3.96 0.18
C ALA A 80 -4.73 -3.16 -0.09
N ASN A 81 -3.62 -3.59 0.50
CA ASN A 81 -2.33 -2.89 0.38
C ASN A 81 -1.85 -2.85 -1.07
N HIS A 82 -1.94 -3.98 -1.77
CA HIS A 82 -1.47 -4.05 -3.15
C HIS A 82 -2.40 -3.34 -4.12
N SER A 83 -3.72 -3.39 -3.89
CA SER A 83 -4.68 -2.64 -4.72
C SER A 83 -4.40 -1.13 -4.66
N LEU A 84 -4.12 -0.61 -3.48
CA LEU A 84 -3.72 0.79 -3.32
C LEU A 84 -2.37 1.05 -4.01
N PHE A 85 -1.40 0.17 -3.79
CA PHE A 85 -0.03 0.35 -4.29
C PHE A 85 0.00 0.57 -5.80
N TRP A 86 -0.75 -0.23 -6.56
CA TRP A 86 -0.76 -0.08 -8.02
C TRP A 86 -1.29 1.28 -8.48
N THR A 87 -2.27 1.84 -7.78
CA THR A 87 -2.91 3.10 -8.17
C THR A 87 -2.06 4.33 -7.84
N ILE A 88 -1.22 4.25 -6.82
CA ILE A 88 -0.38 5.39 -6.41
C ILE A 88 0.97 5.42 -7.11
N LEU A 89 1.18 4.50 -8.05
CA LEU A 89 2.35 4.49 -8.93
C LEU A 89 1.92 4.88 -10.33
N SER A 90 2.84 5.51 -11.09
CA SER A 90 2.55 5.94 -12.46
C SER A 90 3.85 6.04 -13.26
N PRO A 91 3.84 5.64 -14.55
CA PRO A 91 5.00 5.88 -15.42
C PRO A 91 5.26 7.38 -15.64
N ASN A 92 4.26 8.22 -15.41
CA ASN A 92 4.37 9.68 -15.50
C ASN A 92 4.46 10.32 -14.11
N GLY A 93 4.80 9.53 -13.11
CA GLY A 93 4.86 9.98 -11.72
C GLY A 93 6.13 10.75 -11.40
N GLY A 94 6.33 10.97 -10.13
CA GLY A 94 7.47 11.72 -9.63
C GLY A 94 7.15 13.19 -9.40
N GLY A 95 8.19 13.97 -9.19
CA GLY A 95 8.02 15.40 -8.92
C GLY A 95 7.53 15.68 -7.51
N THR A 96 6.70 16.70 -7.38
CA THR A 96 6.26 17.24 -6.10
C THR A 96 4.73 17.30 -6.05
N PRO A 97 4.10 16.98 -4.94
CA PRO A 97 2.66 17.21 -4.79
C PRO A 97 2.33 18.71 -4.84
N SER A 98 1.07 19.03 -5.06
CA SER A 98 0.60 20.41 -5.15
C SER A 98 -0.72 20.57 -4.39
N GLY A 99 -1.22 21.81 -4.33
CA GLY A 99 -2.52 22.12 -3.77
C GLY A 99 -2.66 21.77 -2.28
N GLU A 100 -3.83 21.34 -1.90
CA GLU A 100 -4.15 21.03 -0.50
C GLU A 100 -3.22 19.99 0.12
N LEU A 101 -2.82 18.98 -0.65
CA LEU A 101 -1.92 17.95 -0.13
C LEU A 101 -0.57 18.55 0.23
N LEU A 102 0.01 19.38 -0.64
CA LEU A 102 1.29 20.03 -0.35
C LEU A 102 1.17 20.95 0.87
N GLU A 103 0.08 21.70 0.97
CA GLU A 103 -0.17 22.56 2.15
C GLU A 103 -0.22 21.76 3.44
N ALA A 104 -0.90 20.61 3.40
CA ALA A 104 -1.00 19.72 4.57
C ALA A 104 0.36 19.12 4.94
N ILE A 105 1.14 18.75 3.93
CA ILE A 105 2.50 18.23 4.14
C ILE A 105 3.39 19.29 4.78
N ASN A 106 3.35 20.51 4.26
CA ASN A 106 4.15 21.62 4.82
C ASN A 106 3.73 21.94 6.25
N LYS A 107 2.44 21.91 6.52
CA LYS A 107 1.93 22.18 7.87
C LYS A 107 2.35 21.12 8.87
N LYS A 108 2.29 19.85 8.47
CA LYS A 108 2.59 18.73 9.38
C LYS A 108 4.10 18.49 9.53
N PHE A 109 4.84 18.52 8.43
CA PHE A 109 6.24 18.11 8.41
C PHE A 109 7.24 19.26 8.25
N GLY A 110 6.76 20.45 7.89
CA GLY A 110 7.58 21.63 7.63
C GLY A 110 7.91 21.85 6.17
N SER A 111 8.15 20.76 5.42
CA SER A 111 8.42 20.82 4.00
C SER A 111 8.18 19.45 3.37
N PHE A 112 8.11 19.41 2.05
CA PHE A 112 8.04 18.14 1.31
C PHE A 112 9.29 17.30 1.53
N ASP A 113 10.48 17.93 1.53
CA ASP A 113 11.74 17.22 1.78
C ASP A 113 11.77 16.60 3.17
N ALA A 114 11.29 17.31 4.19
CA ALA A 114 11.19 16.77 5.54
C ALA A 114 10.23 15.59 5.62
N PHE A 115 9.13 15.64 4.89
CA PHE A 115 8.21 14.52 4.78
C PHE A 115 8.90 13.30 4.17
N LYS A 116 9.58 13.48 3.03
CA LYS A 116 10.30 12.37 2.36
C LYS A 116 11.33 11.74 3.29
N GLU A 117 12.03 12.56 4.05
CA GLU A 117 13.02 12.08 5.02
C GLU A 117 12.37 11.21 6.09
N GLU A 118 11.25 11.66 6.65
CA GLU A 118 10.52 10.91 7.67
C GLU A 118 9.94 9.61 7.11
N PHE A 119 9.37 9.65 5.91
CA PHE A 119 8.86 8.47 5.22
C PHE A 119 9.98 7.48 4.94
N THR A 120 11.12 7.95 4.46
CA THR A 120 12.30 7.12 4.19
C THR A 120 12.80 6.45 5.47
N LYS A 121 12.80 7.16 6.59
CA LYS A 121 13.14 6.57 7.88
C LYS A 121 12.21 5.44 8.27
N ALA A 122 10.90 5.63 8.09
CA ALA A 122 9.92 4.59 8.39
C ALA A 122 10.13 3.35 7.50
N ALA A 123 10.39 3.57 6.22
CA ALA A 123 10.62 2.50 5.24
C ALA A 123 11.90 1.73 5.54
N THR A 124 12.97 2.44 5.83
CA THR A 124 14.28 1.84 6.14
C THR A 124 14.25 1.12 7.49
N GLY A 125 13.54 1.69 8.45
CA GLY A 125 13.46 1.17 9.82
C GLY A 125 12.53 -0.01 9.99
N ARG A 126 11.66 -0.29 9.00
CA ARG A 126 10.75 -1.45 9.08
C ARG A 126 11.57 -2.72 8.86
N PHE A 127 11.92 -3.40 9.96
CA PHE A 127 12.70 -4.64 9.92
C PHE A 127 11.86 -5.76 9.28
N GLY A 128 12.44 -6.48 8.33
CA GLY A 128 11.79 -7.59 7.64
C GLY A 128 10.76 -7.11 6.61
N SER A 129 9.69 -7.88 6.46
CA SER A 129 8.60 -7.57 5.54
C SER A 129 7.64 -6.55 6.16
N GLY A 130 7.13 -5.68 5.34
CA GLY A 130 6.14 -4.69 5.78
C GLY A 130 5.99 -3.55 4.79
N TRP A 131 5.42 -2.47 5.27
CA TRP A 131 5.06 -1.30 4.48
C TRP A 131 5.36 -0.02 5.23
N ALA A 132 5.72 1.03 4.49
CA ALA A 132 5.74 2.40 5.00
C ALA A 132 4.53 3.14 4.42
N TRP A 133 3.93 4.03 5.21
CA TRP A 133 2.66 4.66 4.86
C TRP A 133 2.66 6.15 5.15
N LEU A 134 1.93 6.88 4.30
CA LEU A 134 1.36 8.17 4.66
C LEU A 134 -0.13 7.95 4.83
N VAL A 135 -0.65 8.32 5.99
CA VAL A 135 -2.07 8.09 6.33
C VAL A 135 -2.72 9.38 6.76
N VAL A 136 -4.06 9.41 6.68
CA VAL A 136 -4.87 10.45 7.32
C VAL A 136 -5.47 9.83 8.59
N ASN A 137 -5.18 10.43 9.72
CA ASN A 137 -5.65 9.99 11.03
C ASN A 137 -6.38 11.17 11.70
N ASN A 138 -7.70 11.09 11.82
CA ASN A 138 -8.54 12.14 12.37
C ASN A 138 -8.29 13.49 11.68
N GLY A 139 -8.19 13.47 10.35
CA GLY A 139 -8.00 14.68 9.56
C GLY A 139 -6.55 15.15 9.43
N GLU A 140 -5.62 14.52 10.14
CA GLU A 140 -4.20 14.90 10.12
C GLU A 140 -3.34 13.86 9.40
N LEU A 141 -2.31 14.34 8.71
CA LEU A 141 -1.32 13.45 8.07
C LEU A 141 -0.40 12.84 9.13
N GLU A 142 -0.04 11.58 8.90
CA GLU A 142 0.88 10.85 9.77
C GLU A 142 1.69 9.88 8.93
N VAL A 143 3.00 9.77 9.20
CA VAL A 143 3.85 8.72 8.63
C VAL A 143 3.91 7.57 9.62
N THR A 144 3.71 6.34 9.14
CA THR A 144 3.75 5.15 9.96
C THR A 144 4.27 3.97 9.15
N SER A 145 4.50 2.85 9.80
CA SER A 145 4.86 1.59 9.14
C SER A 145 4.09 0.45 9.79
N THR A 146 3.88 -0.61 9.02
CA THR A 146 3.20 -1.81 9.50
C THR A 146 4.00 -3.05 9.11
N PRO A 147 3.94 -4.13 9.92
CA PRO A 147 4.63 -5.37 9.59
C PRO A 147 3.80 -6.20 8.62
N ASN A 148 4.47 -7.02 7.83
CA ASN A 148 3.86 -7.99 6.91
C ASN A 148 2.79 -7.32 6.03
N GLN A 149 1.55 -7.79 6.07
CA GLN A 149 0.45 -7.23 5.28
C GLN A 149 -0.59 -6.50 6.14
N ASP A 150 -0.22 -6.12 7.35
CA ASP A 150 -1.12 -5.29 8.17
C ASP A 150 -1.38 -3.97 7.46
N SER A 151 -2.62 -3.52 7.49
CA SER A 151 -3.04 -2.27 6.87
C SER A 151 -3.37 -1.23 7.93
N PRO A 152 -3.08 0.05 7.70
CA PRO A 152 -3.53 1.12 8.59
C PRO A 152 -5.05 1.15 8.79
N ILE A 153 -5.82 0.62 7.84
CA ILE A 153 -7.28 0.52 7.94
C ILE A 153 -7.67 -0.25 9.20
N MET A 154 -6.88 -1.25 9.57
CA MET A 154 -7.12 -2.05 10.79
C MET A 154 -7.05 -1.23 12.06
N GLU A 155 -6.38 -0.09 12.02
CA GLU A 155 -6.22 0.83 13.14
C GLU A 155 -7.11 2.07 13.02
N GLY A 156 -8.03 2.08 12.05
CA GLY A 156 -8.93 3.21 11.83
C GLY A 156 -8.29 4.40 11.12
N LYS A 157 -7.14 4.19 10.47
CA LYS A 157 -6.43 5.23 9.71
C LYS A 157 -6.60 4.98 8.22
N THR A 158 -6.62 6.04 7.42
CA THR A 158 -6.82 5.94 5.98
C THR A 158 -5.50 6.10 5.24
N PRO A 159 -4.97 5.04 4.61
CA PRO A 159 -3.73 5.16 3.83
C PRO A 159 -3.98 5.90 2.52
N ILE A 160 -3.07 6.81 2.18
CA ILE A 160 -3.12 7.54 0.92
C ILE A 160 -1.85 7.35 0.08
N LEU A 161 -0.78 6.88 0.69
CA LEU A 161 0.47 6.54 0.03
C LEU A 161 1.10 5.38 0.79
N GLY A 162 1.57 4.38 0.06
CA GLY A 162 2.21 3.22 0.66
C GLY A 162 3.38 2.73 -0.18
N LEU A 163 4.38 2.17 0.48
CA LEU A 163 5.53 1.53 -0.16
C LEU A 163 5.74 0.17 0.45
N ASP A 164 5.65 -0.87 -0.39
CA ASP A 164 5.96 -2.23 0.01
C ASP A 164 7.47 -2.36 0.17
N VAL A 165 7.92 -2.62 1.40
CA VAL A 165 9.34 -2.82 1.69
C VAL A 165 9.66 -4.27 1.98
N SER A 166 8.76 -5.18 1.67
CA SER A 166 9.04 -6.61 1.66
C SER A 166 10.03 -6.93 0.54
N GLU A 167 10.93 -7.88 0.77
CA GLU A 167 11.99 -8.16 -0.20
C GLU A 167 11.46 -8.51 -1.59
N HIS A 168 10.32 -9.19 -1.68
CA HIS A 168 9.74 -9.53 -2.98
C HIS A 168 9.40 -8.31 -3.85
N ALA A 169 9.29 -7.14 -3.25
CA ALA A 169 8.98 -5.91 -3.97
C ALA A 169 10.19 -5.30 -4.67
N TYR A 170 11.41 -5.67 -4.28
CA TYR A 170 12.60 -5.00 -4.81
C TYR A 170 13.82 -5.90 -5.03
N TYR A 171 13.81 -7.15 -4.57
CA TYR A 171 15.03 -7.96 -4.52
C TYR A 171 15.61 -8.26 -5.90
N LEU A 172 14.77 -8.50 -6.92
CA LEU A 172 15.27 -8.86 -8.25
C LEU A 172 16.15 -7.79 -8.87
N LYS A 173 15.85 -6.50 -8.63
CA LYS A 173 16.64 -5.40 -9.16
C LYS A 173 17.66 -4.86 -8.15
N TYR A 174 17.25 -4.73 -6.91
CA TYR A 174 18.04 -4.02 -5.89
C TYR A 174 18.73 -4.95 -4.89
N GLN A 175 18.41 -6.23 -4.89
CA GLN A 175 18.87 -7.21 -3.93
C GLN A 175 18.62 -6.68 -2.50
N ASN A 176 19.66 -6.58 -1.68
CA ASN A 176 19.53 -6.08 -0.31
C ASN A 176 19.53 -4.56 -0.20
N ARG A 177 19.61 -3.84 -1.33
CA ARG A 177 19.74 -2.37 -1.33
C ARG A 177 18.38 -1.68 -1.21
N ARG A 178 17.70 -1.89 -0.10
CA ARG A 178 16.41 -1.24 0.16
C ARG A 178 16.47 0.29 0.02
N PRO A 179 17.51 0.99 0.53
CA PRO A 179 17.58 2.44 0.36
C PRO A 179 17.54 2.91 -1.10
N ASP A 180 18.17 2.16 -2.01
CA ASP A 180 18.16 2.49 -3.44
C ASP A 180 16.76 2.35 -4.03
N TYR A 181 16.04 1.31 -3.63
CA TYR A 181 14.65 1.10 -4.03
C TYR A 181 13.76 2.24 -3.51
N ILE A 182 13.93 2.64 -2.26
CA ILE A 182 13.15 3.73 -1.67
C ILE A 182 13.40 5.04 -2.44
N ALA A 183 14.67 5.31 -2.78
CA ALA A 183 15.02 6.50 -3.56
C ALA A 183 14.37 6.45 -4.95
N ALA A 184 14.34 5.29 -5.59
CA ALA A 184 13.72 5.12 -6.91
C ALA A 184 12.20 5.31 -6.86
N PHE A 185 11.57 4.93 -5.78
CA PHE A 185 10.12 5.04 -5.59
C PHE A 185 9.61 6.46 -5.85
N TRP A 186 10.34 7.48 -5.40
CA TRP A 186 9.89 8.87 -5.54
C TRP A 186 9.72 9.29 -7.01
N ASN A 187 10.36 8.60 -7.94
CA ASN A 187 10.25 8.90 -9.37
C ASN A 187 8.96 8.35 -9.99
N VAL A 188 8.25 7.48 -9.31
CA VAL A 188 7.05 6.82 -9.87
C VAL A 188 5.79 7.08 -9.05
N VAL A 189 5.84 7.92 -8.03
CA VAL A 189 4.67 8.25 -7.22
C VAL A 189 3.67 9.07 -8.04
N ASN A 190 2.43 8.64 -8.06
CA ASN A 190 1.33 9.35 -8.71
C ASN A 190 0.72 10.33 -7.72
N TRP A 191 1.31 11.53 -7.64
CA TRP A 191 0.87 12.53 -6.67
C TRP A 191 -0.56 13.02 -6.91
N ASP A 192 -1.06 12.97 -8.14
CA ASP A 192 -2.45 13.33 -8.43
C ASP A 192 -3.41 12.35 -7.75
N GLU A 193 -3.10 11.05 -7.81
CA GLU A 193 -3.90 10.05 -7.12
C GLU A 193 -3.80 10.19 -5.60
N VAL A 194 -2.61 10.41 -5.08
CA VAL A 194 -2.41 10.63 -3.64
C VAL A 194 -3.21 11.84 -3.16
N ALA A 195 -3.21 12.94 -3.93
CA ALA A 195 -3.98 14.14 -3.62
C ALA A 195 -5.48 13.87 -3.61
N LYS A 196 -5.96 13.07 -4.56
CA LYS A 196 -7.36 12.67 -4.63
C LYS A 196 -7.75 11.86 -3.40
N LEU A 197 -6.93 10.89 -3.03
CA LEU A 197 -7.17 10.07 -1.84
C LEU A 197 -7.16 10.92 -0.56
N TYR A 198 -6.26 11.88 -0.49
CA TYR A 198 -6.23 12.83 0.64
C TYR A 198 -7.53 13.62 0.72
N SER A 199 -8.01 14.14 -0.39
CA SER A 199 -9.24 14.91 -0.46
C SER A 199 -10.45 14.11 0.03
N GLN A 200 -10.48 12.81 -0.28
CA GLN A 200 -11.55 11.91 0.14
C GLN A 200 -11.45 11.52 1.63
N ALA A 201 -10.25 11.53 2.18
CA ALA A 201 -9.98 11.03 3.54
C ALA A 201 -10.01 12.09 4.64
N LYS A 202 -9.82 13.37 4.29
CA LYS A 202 -9.73 14.45 5.27
C LYS A 202 -11.08 14.80 5.91
#